data_1eb0f8e173b8143615c5d643c1a58fc6
#
_entry.id   1eb0f8e173b8143615c5d643c1a58fc6
#
_cell.length_a   1.000
_cell.length_b   1.000
_cell.length_c   1.000
_cell.angle_alpha   90.00
_cell.angle_beta   90.00
_cell.angle_gamma   90.00
#
_symmetry.space_group_name_H-M   'P 1'
#
loop_
_entity.id
_entity.type
_entity.pdbx_description
1 polymer ?
#
loop_
_entity_poly.entity_id
_entity_poly.type
_entity_poly.pdbx_seq_one_letter_code
_entity_poly.pdbx_strand_id
1 'polypeptide(L)'
;MPRSVNAVASKARRKKILKQAKGFYGKRKNVYTVAKNVMEKGMTYSYVGRKLKKREYRALWIARINAAVRAEGMTYSQFIHKLGEKNIGLNRKILADMAMNEPDSFKNLILSVK
;
A
#
# COMPACT_ATOMS: atom_id res chain seq x y z
N MET A 1 -19.67 45.58 -23.92
CA MET A 1 -19.56 44.46 -22.97
C MET A 1 -18.19 43.84 -23.14
N PRO A 2 -17.43 43.64 -22.08
CA PRO A 2 -16.11 42.96 -22.18
C PRO A 2 -16.37 41.49 -22.62
N ARG A 3 -15.70 41.09 -23.69
CA ARG A 3 -15.75 39.68 -24.15
C ARG A 3 -14.77 38.83 -23.35
N SER A 4 -15.21 37.63 -22.91
CA SER A 4 -14.32 36.67 -22.28
C SER A 4 -13.32 36.15 -23.31
N VAL A 5 -12.05 36.44 -23.10
CA VAL A 5 -10.93 35.93 -23.92
C VAL A 5 -10.41 34.65 -23.31
N ASN A 6 -9.99 33.68 -24.12
CA ASN A 6 -9.45 32.39 -23.67
C ASN A 6 -10.44 31.49 -22.89
N ALA A 7 -11.74 31.63 -23.13
CA ALA A 7 -12.76 30.85 -22.46
C ALA A 7 -12.58 29.33 -22.65
N VAL A 8 -12.18 28.89 -23.84
CA VAL A 8 -11.95 27.46 -24.17
C VAL A 8 -10.84 26.89 -23.32
N ALA A 9 -9.70 27.56 -23.24
CA ALA A 9 -8.55 27.10 -22.43
C ALA A 9 -8.88 27.11 -20.94
N SER A 10 -9.55 28.14 -20.43
CA SER A 10 -10.00 28.24 -19.04
C SER A 10 -10.98 27.11 -18.68
N LYS A 11 -11.95 26.84 -19.54
CA LYS A 11 -12.91 25.75 -19.35
C LYS A 11 -12.23 24.37 -19.38
N ALA A 12 -11.24 24.16 -20.24
CA ALA A 12 -10.46 22.93 -20.30
C ALA A 12 -9.69 22.68 -19.00
N ARG A 13 -9.02 23.70 -18.44
CA ARG A 13 -8.33 23.58 -17.14
C ARG A 13 -9.28 23.24 -16.01
N ARG A 14 -10.45 23.89 -15.94
CA ARG A 14 -11.47 23.57 -14.93
C ARG A 14 -11.99 22.14 -15.05
N LYS A 15 -12.31 21.71 -16.28
CA LYS A 15 -12.77 20.34 -16.56
C LYS A 15 -11.75 19.28 -16.15
N LYS A 16 -10.45 19.55 -16.35
CA LYS A 16 -9.37 18.63 -15.93
C LYS A 16 -9.40 18.38 -14.42
N ILE A 17 -9.54 19.43 -13.62
CA ILE A 17 -9.63 19.32 -12.16
C ILE A 17 -10.92 18.62 -11.73
N LEU A 18 -12.07 19.01 -12.27
CA LEU A 18 -13.35 18.38 -11.94
C LEU A 18 -13.40 16.89 -12.33
N LYS A 19 -12.70 16.50 -13.40
CA LYS A 19 -12.55 15.08 -13.78
C LYS A 19 -11.82 14.27 -12.72
N GLN A 20 -10.78 14.85 -12.08
CA GLN A 20 -10.03 14.20 -10.99
C GLN A 20 -10.82 14.18 -9.67
N ALA A 21 -11.75 15.10 -9.47
CA ALA A 21 -12.61 15.17 -8.29
C ALA A 21 -13.88 14.30 -8.39
N LYS A 22 -14.06 13.54 -9.48
CA LYS A 22 -15.21 12.64 -9.62
C LYS A 22 -15.30 11.65 -8.47
N GLY A 23 -16.50 11.40 -7.98
CA GLY A 23 -16.76 10.50 -6.85
C GLY A 23 -16.62 11.15 -5.48
N PHE A 24 -16.18 12.39 -5.37
CA PHE A 24 -16.08 13.08 -4.08
C PHE A 24 -17.47 13.42 -3.55
N TYR A 25 -17.60 13.35 -2.22
CA TYR A 25 -18.87 13.56 -1.54
C TYR A 25 -19.43 14.98 -1.74
N GLY A 26 -20.71 15.06 -1.96
CA GLY A 26 -21.48 16.31 -2.06
C GLY A 26 -21.00 17.21 -3.19
N LYS A 27 -20.90 18.50 -2.93
CA LYS A 27 -20.48 19.53 -3.89
C LYS A 27 -18.98 19.54 -4.17
N ARG A 28 -18.19 18.74 -3.45
CA ARG A 28 -16.73 18.63 -3.65
C ARG A 28 -16.33 18.05 -5.00
N LYS A 29 -17.26 17.46 -5.72
CA LYS A 29 -17.06 16.91 -7.09
C LYS A 29 -17.37 17.90 -8.22
N ASN A 30 -18.24 18.90 -8.01
CA ASN A 30 -18.78 19.77 -9.07
C ASN A 30 -18.46 21.26 -8.87
N VAL A 31 -18.29 21.74 -7.64
CA VAL A 31 -17.93 23.13 -7.38
C VAL A 31 -16.42 23.27 -7.51
N TYR A 32 -15.97 23.99 -8.55
CA TYR A 32 -14.54 24.06 -8.92
C TYR A 32 -13.62 24.48 -7.78
N THR A 33 -13.96 25.54 -7.05
CA THR A 33 -13.12 26.08 -5.96
C THR A 33 -12.92 25.05 -4.83
N VAL A 34 -14.00 24.41 -4.42
CA VAL A 34 -13.97 23.36 -3.40
C VAL A 34 -13.28 22.10 -3.93
N ALA A 35 -13.63 21.69 -5.15
CA ALA A 35 -13.06 20.49 -5.79
C ALA A 35 -11.53 20.61 -5.94
N LYS A 36 -11.03 21.78 -6.33
CA LYS A 36 -9.59 22.04 -6.44
C LYS A 36 -8.87 21.80 -5.12
N ASN A 37 -9.32 22.45 -4.04
CA ASN A 37 -8.70 22.35 -2.73
C ASN A 37 -8.72 20.90 -2.18
N VAL A 38 -9.85 20.23 -2.31
CA VAL A 38 -10.00 18.85 -1.82
C VAL A 38 -9.16 17.87 -2.65
N MET A 39 -9.08 18.07 -3.96
CA MET A 39 -8.25 17.26 -4.85
C MET A 39 -6.76 17.42 -4.54
N GLU A 40 -6.26 18.65 -4.38
CA GLU A 40 -4.88 18.94 -4.00
C GLU A 40 -4.53 18.30 -2.65
N LYS A 41 -5.41 18.41 -1.66
CA LYS A 41 -5.24 17.74 -0.37
C LYS A 41 -5.27 16.21 -0.50
N GLY A 42 -6.16 15.69 -1.33
CA GLY A 42 -6.22 14.25 -1.65
C GLY A 42 -4.92 13.72 -2.25
N MET A 43 -4.26 14.50 -3.11
CA MET A 43 -2.95 14.14 -3.68
C MET A 43 -1.85 14.06 -2.63
N THR A 44 -1.82 14.98 -1.67
CA THR A 44 -0.85 14.93 -0.54
C THR A 44 -1.09 13.69 0.32
N TYR A 45 -2.34 13.37 0.64
CA TYR A 45 -2.68 12.15 1.35
C TYR A 45 -2.35 10.88 0.56
N SER A 46 -2.53 10.90 -0.74
CA SER A 46 -2.13 9.79 -1.62
C SER A 46 -0.61 9.52 -1.56
N TYR A 47 0.21 10.58 -1.52
CA TYR A 47 1.66 10.45 -1.34
C TYR A 47 2.02 9.82 0.01
N VAL A 48 1.43 10.33 1.10
CA VAL A 48 1.63 9.77 2.45
C VAL A 48 1.12 8.34 2.52
N GLY A 49 -0.06 8.07 1.98
CA GLY A 49 -0.67 6.73 1.96
C GLY A 49 0.19 5.69 1.25
N ARG A 50 0.83 6.05 0.13
CA ARG A 50 1.77 5.13 -0.55
C ARG A 50 3.00 4.80 0.28
N LYS A 51 3.48 5.72 1.13
CA LYS A 51 4.57 5.46 2.09
C LYS A 51 4.11 4.58 3.25
N LEU A 52 2.94 4.87 3.82
CA LEU A 52 2.35 4.08 4.91
C LEU A 52 2.05 2.65 4.46
N LYS A 53 1.50 2.47 3.27
CA LYS A 53 1.18 1.16 2.70
C LYS A 53 2.35 0.17 2.76
N LYS A 54 3.57 0.63 2.49
CA LYS A 54 4.77 -0.23 2.56
C LYS A 54 5.05 -0.71 3.99
N ARG A 55 4.82 0.14 4.99
CA ARG A 55 5.00 -0.20 6.41
C ARG A 55 3.94 -1.16 6.90
N GLU A 56 2.69 -0.92 6.51
CA GLU A 56 1.54 -1.75 6.89
C GLU A 56 1.65 -3.16 6.31
N TYR A 57 1.99 -3.29 5.03
CA TYR A 57 2.21 -4.60 4.42
C TYR A 57 3.37 -5.36 5.07
N ARG A 58 4.46 -4.67 5.41
CA ARG A 58 5.56 -5.32 6.11
C ARG A 58 5.13 -5.83 7.49
N ALA A 59 4.37 -5.06 8.24
CA ALA A 59 3.82 -5.49 9.53
C ALA A 59 2.89 -6.70 9.37
N LEU A 60 2.03 -6.70 8.35
CA LEU A 60 1.15 -7.82 8.02
C LEU A 60 1.94 -9.10 7.68
N TRP A 61 2.98 -9.00 6.85
CA TRP A 61 3.84 -10.16 6.53
C TRP A 61 4.52 -10.73 7.77
N ILE A 62 5.05 -9.86 8.63
CA ILE A 62 5.67 -10.29 9.89
C ILE A 62 4.66 -11.01 10.78
N ALA A 63 3.43 -10.50 10.91
CA ALA A 63 2.39 -11.14 11.68
C ALA A 63 2.04 -12.55 11.15
N ARG A 64 1.90 -12.70 9.83
CA ARG A 64 1.62 -13.98 9.16
C ARG A 64 2.75 -15.00 9.37
N ILE A 65 4.00 -14.60 9.14
CA ILE A 65 5.16 -15.45 9.36
C ILE A 65 5.23 -15.86 10.84
N ASN A 66 5.07 -14.92 11.76
CA ASN A 66 5.14 -15.18 13.19
C ASN A 66 4.08 -16.19 13.65
N ALA A 67 2.85 -16.07 13.14
CA ALA A 67 1.78 -17.03 13.45
C ALA A 67 2.16 -18.45 13.02
N ALA A 68 2.64 -18.61 11.78
CA ALA A 68 3.02 -19.91 11.24
C ALA A 68 4.26 -20.50 11.93
N VAL A 69 5.26 -19.69 12.23
CA VAL A 69 6.49 -20.14 12.91
C VAL A 69 6.22 -20.52 14.37
N ARG A 70 5.32 -19.81 15.05
CA ARG A 70 4.92 -20.16 16.44
C ARG A 70 4.18 -21.50 16.53
N ALA A 71 3.40 -21.86 15.51
CA ALA A 71 2.77 -23.17 15.44
C ALA A 71 3.81 -24.31 15.44
N GLU A 72 5.01 -24.06 14.92
CA GLU A 72 6.14 -25.00 14.92
C GLU A 72 7.08 -24.84 16.13
N GLY A 73 6.70 -24.06 17.13
CA GLY A 73 7.42 -23.89 18.40
C GLY A 73 8.64 -22.95 18.34
N MET A 74 8.71 -22.06 17.35
CA MET A 74 9.82 -21.12 17.20
C MET A 74 9.30 -19.68 17.20
N THR A 75 10.14 -18.71 17.61
CA THR A 75 9.80 -17.28 17.50
C THR A 75 10.22 -16.70 16.15
N TYR A 76 9.58 -15.62 15.74
CA TYR A 76 9.92 -14.91 14.49
C TYR A 76 11.41 -14.50 14.45
N SER A 77 11.92 -13.97 15.55
CA SER A 77 13.33 -13.51 15.62
C SER A 77 14.31 -14.66 15.44
N GLN A 78 14.06 -15.79 16.09
CA GLN A 78 14.88 -17.00 15.95
C GLN A 78 14.86 -17.52 14.51
N PHE A 79 13.68 -17.54 13.89
CA PHE A 79 13.52 -18.00 12.51
C PHE A 79 14.28 -17.12 11.51
N ILE A 80 14.16 -15.79 11.62
CA ILE A 80 14.89 -14.86 10.74
C ILE A 80 16.41 -14.95 10.96
N HIS A 81 16.86 -15.10 12.20
CA HIS A 81 18.28 -15.29 12.51
C HIS A 81 18.83 -16.55 11.83
N LYS A 82 18.15 -17.68 12.00
CA LYS A 82 18.56 -18.96 11.40
C LYS A 82 18.53 -18.94 9.86
N LEU A 83 17.56 -18.24 9.24
CA LEU A 83 17.56 -18.01 7.79
C LEU A 83 18.82 -17.23 7.35
N GLY A 84 19.22 -16.23 8.15
CA GLY A 84 20.45 -15.47 7.92
C GLY A 84 21.70 -16.32 8.02
N GLU A 85 21.82 -17.17 9.06
CA GLU A 85 22.94 -18.11 9.25
C GLU A 85 23.10 -19.08 8.05
N LYS A 86 21.98 -19.54 7.51
CA LYS A 86 21.96 -20.43 6.32
C LYS A 86 22.01 -19.70 4.98
N ASN A 87 22.21 -18.37 4.99
CA ASN A 87 22.24 -17.52 3.79
C ASN A 87 21.00 -17.67 2.87
N ILE A 88 19.83 -17.93 3.45
CA ILE A 88 18.59 -18.04 2.71
C ILE A 88 18.00 -16.64 2.52
N GLY A 89 18.16 -16.05 1.34
CA GLY A 89 17.79 -14.67 1.01
C GLY A 89 16.30 -14.43 0.67
N LEU A 90 15.38 -15.20 1.26
CA LEU A 90 13.94 -15.03 1.02
C LEU A 90 13.41 -13.77 1.70
N ASN A 91 12.70 -12.94 0.94
CA ASN A 91 12.09 -11.74 1.50
C ASN A 91 10.79 -12.06 2.28
N ARG A 92 10.39 -11.14 3.16
CA ARG A 92 9.22 -11.32 4.05
C ARG A 92 7.90 -11.50 3.29
N LYS A 93 7.78 -10.92 2.09
CA LYS A 93 6.59 -11.08 1.24
C LYS A 93 6.45 -12.53 0.78
N ILE A 94 7.53 -13.11 0.27
CA ILE A 94 7.56 -14.51 -0.19
C ILE A 94 7.30 -15.46 0.98
N LEU A 95 7.97 -15.25 2.12
CA LEU A 95 7.77 -16.07 3.31
C LEU A 95 6.34 -16.02 3.83
N ALA A 96 5.69 -14.84 3.79
CA ALA A 96 4.31 -14.69 4.20
C ALA A 96 3.33 -15.33 3.20
N ASP A 97 3.66 -15.31 1.92
CA ASP A 97 2.89 -15.96 0.87
C ASP A 97 2.97 -17.48 1.00
N MET A 98 4.16 -18.04 1.16
CA MET A 98 4.36 -19.48 1.44
C MET A 98 3.61 -19.91 2.71
N ALA A 99 3.66 -19.14 3.77
CA ALA A 99 2.97 -19.47 5.02
C ALA A 99 1.44 -19.56 4.86
N MET A 100 0.86 -18.84 3.90
CA MET A 100 -0.59 -18.85 3.64
C MET A 100 -1.02 -19.86 2.59
N ASN A 101 -0.30 -19.92 1.48
CA ASN A 101 -0.70 -20.65 0.27
C ASN A 101 -0.04 -22.02 0.17
N GLU A 102 1.14 -22.18 0.80
CA GLU A 102 1.95 -23.41 0.76
C GLU A 102 2.44 -23.81 2.16
N PRO A 103 1.54 -24.12 3.10
CA PRO A 103 1.91 -24.37 4.49
C PRO A 103 2.89 -25.55 4.64
N ASP A 104 2.80 -26.58 3.83
CA ASP A 104 3.70 -27.73 3.88
C ASP A 104 5.11 -27.38 3.43
N SER A 105 5.25 -26.59 2.34
CA SER A 105 6.54 -26.07 1.89
C SER A 105 7.16 -25.15 2.94
N PHE A 106 6.35 -24.34 3.62
CA PHE A 106 6.82 -23.46 4.69
C PHE A 106 7.27 -24.25 5.93
N LYS A 107 6.56 -25.31 6.31
CA LYS A 107 6.99 -26.22 7.38
C LYS A 107 8.32 -26.90 7.07
N ASN A 108 8.49 -27.40 5.85
CA ASN A 108 9.76 -27.99 5.42
C ASN A 108 10.91 -26.98 5.50
N LEU A 109 10.66 -25.72 5.14
CA LEU A 109 11.63 -24.65 5.30
C LEU A 109 11.98 -24.42 6.78
N ILE A 110 11.00 -24.37 7.69
CA ILE A 110 11.23 -24.23 9.13
C ILE A 110 12.07 -25.41 9.66
N LEU A 111 11.74 -26.63 9.28
CA LEU A 111 12.49 -27.82 9.70
C LEU A 111 13.91 -27.82 9.18
N SER A 112 14.13 -27.33 7.95
CA SER A 112 15.48 -27.23 7.38
C SER A 112 16.37 -26.23 8.09
N VAL A 113 15.79 -25.22 8.76
CA VAL A 113 16.52 -24.18 9.50
C VAL A 113 16.51 -24.38 11.01
N LYS A 114 15.75 -25.35 11.52
CA LYS A 114 15.62 -25.65 12.95
C LYS A 114 16.87 -26.34 13.47
#